data_b4849eefaacae483116d837c17b14a15
#
_entry.id   b4849eefaacae483116d837c17b14a15
#
_cell.length_a   1.000
_cell.length_b   1.000
_cell.length_c   1.000
_cell.angle_alpha   90.00
_cell.angle_beta   90.00
_cell.angle_gamma   90.00
#
_symmetry.space_group_name_H-M   'P 1'
#
loop_
_entity.id
_entity.type
_entity.pdbx_description
1 polymer ?
#
loop_
_entity_poly.entity_id
_entity_poly.type
_entity_poly.pdbx_seq_one_letter_code
_entity_poly.pdbx_strand_id
1 'polypeptide(L)' 'MISNNSIQCSVNNCVHHAQDVNYCTLEKIKVGTHESNPTQVECTDCESFSMK' A
#
# COMPACT_ATOMS: atom_id res chain seq x y z
N MET A 1 -8.78 14.78 4.22
CA MET A 1 -7.55 13.97 4.18
C MET A 1 -6.91 14.08 2.80
N ILE A 2 -5.59 14.25 2.77
CA ILE A 2 -4.88 14.43 1.50
C ILE A 2 -4.37 13.08 1.03
N SER A 3 -4.74 12.70 -0.18
CA SER A 3 -4.24 11.46 -0.77
C SER A 3 -2.97 11.73 -1.57
N ASN A 4 -2.10 10.73 -1.66
CA ASN A 4 -0.90 10.81 -2.48
C ASN A 4 -1.20 10.11 -3.81
N ASN A 5 -1.36 10.88 -4.85
CA ASN A 5 -1.75 10.35 -6.15
C ASN A 5 -0.64 9.54 -6.83
N SER A 6 0.56 9.54 -6.25
CA SER A 6 1.65 8.71 -6.74
C SER A 6 1.61 7.29 -6.17
N ILE A 7 0.77 7.04 -5.17
CA ILE A 7 0.66 5.74 -4.51
C ILE A 7 -0.77 5.26 -4.61
N GLN A 8 -1.08 4.50 -5.62
CA GLN A 8 -2.39 3.94 -5.83
C GLN A 8 -2.57 2.72 -4.92
N CYS A 9 -3.70 2.65 -4.21
CA CYS A 9 -3.94 1.60 -3.24
C CYS A 9 -5.43 1.31 -3.16
N SER A 10 -5.78 0.04 -3.25
CA SER A 10 -7.17 -0.40 -3.14
C SER A 10 -7.47 -1.11 -1.83
N VAL A 11 -6.50 -1.15 -0.91
CA VAL A 11 -6.64 -1.88 0.35
C VAL A 11 -7.29 -0.98 1.39
N ASN A 12 -8.61 -0.99 1.45
CA ASN A 12 -9.34 -0.08 2.33
C ASN A 12 -9.35 -0.50 3.80
N ASN A 13 -8.74 -1.65 4.13
CA ASN A 13 -8.51 -2.06 5.51
C ASN A 13 -7.32 -1.34 6.13
N CYS A 14 -6.52 -0.65 5.34
CA CYS A 14 -5.32 0.01 5.82
C CYS A 14 -5.66 1.37 6.41
N VAL A 15 -5.04 1.71 7.55
CA VAL A 15 -5.29 3.02 8.18
C VAL A 15 -4.77 4.16 7.32
N HIS A 16 -3.84 3.88 6.42
CA HIS A 16 -3.26 4.91 5.56
C HIS A 16 -3.99 5.08 4.23
N HIS A 17 -5.02 4.26 4.00
CA HIS A 17 -5.84 4.39 2.79
C HIS A 17 -6.72 5.62 2.91
N ALA A 18 -6.85 6.37 1.83
CA ALA A 18 -7.56 7.66 1.84
C ALA A 18 -9.08 7.52 2.03
N GLN A 19 -9.63 6.34 1.81
CA GLN A 19 -11.04 6.00 2.04
C GLN A 19 -11.99 6.50 0.94
N ASP A 20 -11.86 7.74 0.51
CA ASP A 20 -12.73 8.29 -0.52
C ASP A 20 -12.17 8.10 -1.93
N VAL A 21 -10.88 7.79 -2.04
CA VAL A 21 -10.23 7.49 -3.31
C VAL A 21 -9.24 6.36 -3.08
N ASN A 22 -8.88 5.65 -4.15
CA ASN A 22 -7.97 4.50 -4.03
C ASN A 22 -6.53 4.92 -4.10
N TYR A 23 -6.12 5.71 -3.12
CA TYR A 23 -4.74 6.20 -2.99
C TYR A 23 -4.32 6.13 -1.53
N CYS A 24 -3.02 6.04 -1.33
CA CYS A 24 -2.43 6.08 0.01
C CYS A 24 -2.28 7.53 0.47
N THR A 25 -2.23 7.74 1.79
CA THR A 25 -2.03 9.07 2.36
C THR A 25 -0.60 9.30 2.81
N LEU A 26 0.27 8.30 2.70
CA LEU A 26 1.66 8.43 3.10
C LEU A 26 2.47 9.15 2.02
N GLU A 27 3.59 9.76 2.43
CA GLU A 27 4.52 10.37 1.49
C GLU A 27 5.25 9.31 0.68
N LYS A 28 5.57 8.19 1.33
CA LYS A 28 6.27 7.08 0.72
C LYS A 28 5.88 5.81 1.43
N ILE A 29 6.03 4.69 0.74
CA ILE A 29 5.78 3.37 1.31
C ILE A 29 6.99 2.49 1.03
N LYS A 30 7.11 1.42 1.79
CA LYS A 30 8.12 0.41 1.53
C LYS A 30 7.44 -0.82 0.96
N VAL A 31 7.87 -1.23 -0.22
CA VAL A 31 7.37 -2.46 -0.84
C VAL A 31 8.44 -3.52 -0.70
N GLY A 32 8.06 -4.64 -0.12
CA GLY A 32 8.97 -5.77 0.07
C GLY A 32 8.35 -7.04 -0.45
N THR A 33 8.87 -8.17 0.00
CA THR A 33 8.39 -9.46 -0.42
C THR A 33 8.57 -10.47 0.69
N HIS A 34 7.68 -11.47 0.72
CA HIS A 34 7.81 -12.61 1.62
C HIS A 34 8.48 -13.81 0.92
N GLU A 35 8.93 -13.61 -0.32
CA GLU A 35 9.60 -14.65 -1.11
C GLU A 35 11.08 -14.28 -1.30
N SER A 36 11.92 -15.30 -1.43
CA SER A 36 13.34 -15.05 -1.68
C SER A 36 13.59 -14.60 -3.11
N ASN A 37 12.69 -14.93 -4.03
CA ASN A 37 12.83 -14.58 -5.44
C ASN A 37 11.45 -14.33 -6.05
N PRO A 38 10.83 -13.18 -5.76
CA PRO A 38 9.47 -12.91 -6.21
C PRO A 38 9.41 -12.78 -7.73
N THR A 39 8.42 -13.44 -8.33
CA THR A 39 8.20 -13.41 -9.77
C THR A 39 6.78 -12.99 -10.13
N GLN A 40 5.92 -12.76 -9.14
CA GLN A 40 4.52 -12.40 -9.37
C GLN A 40 4.12 -11.26 -8.43
N VAL A 41 3.08 -10.54 -8.84
CA VAL A 41 2.53 -9.44 -8.05
C VAL A 41 2.13 -9.91 -6.66
N GLU A 42 1.55 -11.11 -6.56
CA GLU A 42 1.08 -11.67 -5.30
C GLU A 42 2.21 -11.91 -4.29
N CYS A 43 3.43 -11.93 -4.77
CA CYS A 43 4.59 -12.15 -3.91
C CYS A 43 5.14 -10.86 -3.32
N THR A 44 4.52 -9.73 -3.61
CA THR A 44 4.97 -8.44 -3.12
C THR A 44 4.04 -7.94 -2.02
N ASP A 45 4.62 -7.22 -1.06
CA ASP A 45 3.89 -6.74 0.10
C ASP A 45 4.19 -5.28 0.34
N CYS A 46 3.17 -4.52 0.73
CA CYS A 46 3.38 -3.17 1.24
C CYS A 46 3.72 -3.30 2.72
N GLU A 47 4.96 -3.00 3.08
CA GLU A 47 5.42 -3.12 4.46
C GLU A 47 4.99 -1.93 5.31
N SER A 48 4.39 -0.94 4.68
CA SER A 48 3.81 0.20 5.39
C SER A 48 2.34 -0.05 5.76
N PHE A 49 1.79 -1.19 5.37
CA PHE A 49 0.41 -1.55 5.68
C PHE A 49 0.19 -1.63 7.19
N SER A 50 -0.89 -1.04 7.65
CA SER A 50 -1.31 -1.15 9.04
C SER A 50 -2.83 -1.34 9.05
N MET A 51 -3.28 -2.43 9.62
CA MET A 51 -4.70 -2.77 9.68
C MET A 51 -5.44 -1.82 10.63
N LYS A 52 -6.60 -1.38 10.22
CA LYS A 52 -7.47 -0.55 11.07
C LYS A 52 -7.85 -1.24 12.35
#